data_a8f1a5a8352a212bc52e4d66526f1fcd
#
_entry.id   a8f1a5a8352a212bc52e4d66526f1fcd
#
_cell.length_a   1.000
_cell.length_b   1.000
_cell.length_c   1.000
_cell.angle_alpha   90.00
_cell.angle_beta   90.00
_cell.angle_gamma   90.00
#
_symmetry.space_group_name_H-M   'P 1'
#
loop_
_entity.id
_entity.type
_entity.pdbx_description
1 polymer ?
#
loop_
_entity_poly.entity_id
_entity_poly.type
_entity_poly.pdbx_seq_one_letter_code
_entity_poly.pdbx_strand_id
1 'polypeptide(L)'
;MQASRLLSKQVAQAGSPHHNLLLIPVPFDAIIKPMSGYDYRVSLPAPPRPAPPIMPAGAPAFPWVNALLFAATFFTTMLAGAYLSHFDSDFFRFWIMFRYHPEWLIQGLAFSVPLLAILLAHEMGHYLVSKYHGVHSSLPYFIPGPSLVGTFGAVIFMKSRIPDRRALFDIGAAGPLAGLMVALFTLFAGMATAHTQTFSEADYPQGMVAFHPNLLLYAVMKVWSFTNSMVASPDVMIESPLLDAACVGFLVTALNLLPVGQLDGGHVAYAALGRRASWLTWFTIAALLGMAFLWPAWGIMVVFLVLLTGFKGLRHPPPDDPDLPLTPGRSLLAIAMLIIFILILAPVPVSVYGP
;
A
#
# COMPACT_ATOMS: atom_id res chain seq x y z
N MET A 1 -40.91 23.10 41.82
CA MET A 1 -42.08 22.76 41.03
C MET A 1 -42.82 23.97 40.37
N GLN A 2 -42.51 25.20 40.76
CA GLN A 2 -43.13 26.39 40.14
C GLN A 2 -42.37 26.97 38.92
N ALA A 3 -41.08 26.74 38.81
CA ALA A 3 -40.26 27.27 37.70
C ALA A 3 -40.49 26.52 36.35
N SER A 4 -40.89 25.24 36.38
CA SER A 4 -41.14 24.47 35.17
C SER A 4 -42.47 24.79 34.47
N ARG A 5 -43.43 25.36 35.22
CA ARG A 5 -44.74 25.77 34.63
C ARG A 5 -44.76 27.16 34.00
N LEU A 6 -43.75 27.99 34.26
CA LEU A 6 -43.62 29.28 33.62
C LEU A 6 -42.89 29.20 32.26
N LEU A 7 -41.96 28.25 32.12
CA LEU A 7 -41.27 28.04 30.84
C LEU A 7 -42.20 27.41 29.74
N SER A 8 -43.12 26.55 30.16
CA SER A 8 -44.05 25.89 29.19
C SER A 8 -45.14 26.82 28.63
N LYS A 9 -45.44 27.94 29.28
CA LYS A 9 -46.42 28.94 28.81
C LYS A 9 -45.80 29.96 27.83
N GLN A 10 -44.49 30.17 27.85
CA GLN A 10 -43.84 31.11 26.89
C GLN A 10 -43.45 30.47 25.56
N VAL A 11 -43.36 29.15 25.49
CA VAL A 11 -43.05 28.45 24.23
C VAL A 11 -44.26 28.26 23.32
N ALA A 12 -45.47 28.39 23.87
CA ALA A 12 -46.74 28.15 23.12
C ALA A 12 -47.28 29.41 22.38
N GLN A 13 -46.61 30.56 22.44
CA GLN A 13 -47.09 31.80 21.79
C GLN A 13 -46.18 32.34 20.67
N ALA A 14 -45.12 31.66 20.25
CA ALA A 14 -44.27 32.06 19.14
C ALA A 14 -44.62 31.26 17.86
N GLY A 15 -45.78 31.58 17.28
CA GLY A 15 -46.06 31.17 15.91
C GLY A 15 -45.71 32.29 14.95
N SER A 16 -44.90 31.95 13.91
CA SER A 16 -44.63 32.69 12.67
C SER A 16 -43.23 33.28 12.49
N PRO A 17 -42.61 33.08 11.33
CA PRO A 17 -41.21 33.41 11.05
C PRO A 17 -41.04 34.84 10.55
N HIS A 18 -40.05 35.51 10.99
CA HIS A 18 -39.57 36.87 10.75
C HIS A 18 -39.71 37.79 11.96
N HIS A 19 -38.70 37.78 12.83
CA HIS A 19 -38.27 38.98 13.52
C HIS A 19 -36.93 38.78 14.20
N ASN A 20 -36.08 39.81 14.06
CA ASN A 20 -34.74 39.94 14.63
C ASN A 20 -34.71 39.66 16.14
N LEU A 21 -33.90 38.72 16.56
CA LEU A 21 -33.55 38.49 17.95
C LEU A 21 -32.74 39.68 18.46
N LEU A 22 -33.38 40.62 19.16
CA LEU A 22 -32.73 41.58 20.03
C LEU A 22 -32.15 40.81 21.23
N LEU A 23 -30.86 40.56 21.22
CA LEU A 23 -30.13 40.08 22.39
C LEU A 23 -30.11 41.18 23.43
N ILE A 24 -30.92 41.06 24.46
CA ILE A 24 -30.81 41.87 25.68
C ILE A 24 -29.54 41.40 26.40
N PRO A 25 -28.53 42.22 26.66
CA PRO A 25 -27.37 41.85 27.43
C PRO A 25 -27.80 41.67 28.88
N VAL A 26 -27.88 40.42 29.37
CA VAL A 26 -27.94 40.13 30.80
C VAL A 26 -26.51 40.25 31.31
N PRO A 27 -26.24 41.12 32.32
CA PRO A 27 -24.91 41.19 32.87
C PRO A 27 -24.50 39.86 33.49
N PHE A 28 -23.37 39.36 33.08
CA PHE A 28 -22.83 38.03 33.41
C PHE A 28 -22.56 37.85 34.90
N ASP A 29 -22.51 38.96 35.68
CA ASP A 29 -22.17 38.96 37.09
C ASP A 29 -23.33 38.60 38.03
N ALA A 30 -24.52 38.40 37.52
CA ALA A 30 -25.71 38.14 38.33
C ALA A 30 -26.00 36.66 38.62
N ILE A 31 -25.25 35.72 38.02
CA ILE A 31 -25.61 34.27 38.01
C ILE A 31 -24.68 33.41 38.88
N ILE A 32 -23.50 33.90 39.30
CA ILE A 32 -22.56 33.04 40.01
C ILE A 32 -22.12 33.73 41.33
N LYS A 33 -22.74 33.33 42.44
CA LYS A 33 -22.09 33.51 43.75
C LYS A 33 -20.93 32.53 43.88
N PRO A 34 -19.70 32.96 44.18
CA PRO A 34 -18.58 32.03 44.29
C PRO A 34 -18.76 31.18 45.57
N MET A 35 -18.98 29.89 45.40
CA MET A 35 -18.67 28.92 46.44
C MET A 35 -17.16 28.73 46.47
N SER A 36 -16.51 29.15 47.55
CA SER A 36 -15.07 29.07 47.71
C SER A 36 -14.60 27.60 47.63
N GLY A 37 -13.68 27.32 46.73
CA GLY A 37 -12.87 26.12 46.81
C GLY A 37 -12.69 25.29 45.53
N TYR A 38 -13.35 25.60 44.41
CA TYR A 38 -13.11 24.86 43.18
C TYR A 38 -12.83 25.82 42.00
N ASP A 39 -11.59 25.79 41.53
CA ASP A 39 -11.15 26.53 40.33
C ASP A 39 -11.61 25.77 39.05
N TYR A 40 -12.84 26.02 38.59
CA TYR A 40 -13.33 25.53 37.33
C TYR A 40 -12.77 26.40 36.19
N ARG A 41 -11.54 26.11 35.73
CA ARG A 41 -11.12 26.58 34.43
C ARG A 41 -11.89 25.80 33.39
N VAL A 42 -13.03 26.32 32.94
CA VAL A 42 -13.68 25.87 31.70
C VAL A 42 -12.75 26.21 30.56
N SER A 43 -11.97 25.25 30.12
CA SER A 43 -11.22 25.38 28.87
C SER A 43 -12.25 25.37 27.72
N LEU A 44 -12.60 26.53 27.22
CA LEU A 44 -13.36 26.65 26.00
C LEU A 44 -12.60 25.87 24.91
N PRO A 45 -13.27 25.03 24.13
CA PRO A 45 -12.61 24.40 23.00
C PRO A 45 -12.01 25.49 22.12
N ALA A 46 -10.75 25.31 21.71
CA ALA A 46 -10.08 26.24 20.83
C ALA A 46 -10.96 26.52 19.59
N PRO A 47 -11.08 27.76 19.14
CA PRO A 47 -11.87 28.05 17.94
C PRO A 47 -11.37 27.17 16.77
N PRO A 48 -12.28 26.66 15.93
CA PRO A 48 -11.88 25.88 14.77
C PRO A 48 -10.86 26.69 13.96
N ARG A 49 -9.75 26.06 13.62
CA ARG A 49 -8.72 26.70 12.80
C ARG A 49 -9.37 27.18 11.50
N PRO A 50 -9.07 28.42 11.06
CA PRO A 50 -9.58 28.89 9.77
C PRO A 50 -9.18 27.89 8.69
N ALA A 51 -10.14 27.52 7.85
CA ALA A 51 -9.89 26.69 6.69
C ALA A 51 -8.75 27.31 5.88
N PRO A 52 -7.78 26.52 5.41
CA PRO A 52 -6.72 27.05 4.55
C PRO A 52 -7.34 27.75 3.34
N PRO A 53 -6.76 28.86 2.85
CA PRO A 53 -7.29 29.57 1.71
C PRO A 53 -7.43 28.61 0.53
N ILE A 54 -8.64 28.56 -0.06
CA ILE A 54 -8.91 27.81 -1.28
C ILE A 54 -8.11 28.51 -2.37
N MET A 55 -6.94 27.99 -2.71
CA MET A 55 -6.19 28.46 -3.88
C MET A 55 -7.06 28.20 -5.11
N PRO A 56 -7.26 29.17 -5.99
CA PRO A 56 -7.98 28.94 -7.23
C PRO A 56 -7.28 27.80 -7.97
N ALA A 57 -8.00 26.74 -8.27
CA ALA A 57 -7.49 25.63 -9.07
C ALA A 57 -7.16 26.21 -10.45
N GLY A 58 -5.87 26.45 -10.72
CA GLY A 58 -5.39 26.64 -12.07
C GLY A 58 -5.88 25.48 -12.93
N ALA A 59 -6.20 25.74 -14.21
CA ALA A 59 -6.61 24.68 -15.13
C ALA A 59 -5.64 23.50 -14.99
N PRO A 60 -6.14 22.23 -14.87
CA PRO A 60 -5.28 21.09 -14.64
C PRO A 60 -4.32 20.96 -15.84
N ALA A 61 -3.05 21.29 -15.63
CA ALA A 61 -2.03 21.02 -16.63
C ALA A 61 -1.97 19.50 -16.83
N PHE A 62 -1.86 19.07 -18.10
CA PHE A 62 -1.70 17.65 -18.39
C PHE A 62 -0.50 17.09 -17.62
N PRO A 63 -0.62 15.95 -16.96
CA PRO A 63 0.42 15.40 -16.07
C PRO A 63 1.56 14.74 -16.86
N TRP A 64 2.29 15.56 -17.65
CA TRP A 64 3.36 15.08 -18.54
C TRP A 64 4.42 14.24 -17.84
N VAL A 65 4.78 14.63 -16.61
CA VAL A 65 5.79 13.89 -15.84
C VAL A 65 5.30 12.49 -15.51
N ASN A 66 4.05 12.34 -15.06
CA ASN A 66 3.47 11.03 -14.77
C ASN A 66 3.39 10.17 -16.04
N ALA A 67 2.96 10.75 -17.16
CA ALA A 67 2.87 10.06 -18.44
C ALA A 67 4.25 9.62 -18.95
N LEU A 68 5.26 10.48 -18.89
CA LEU A 68 6.63 10.17 -19.30
C LEU A 68 7.23 9.06 -18.43
N LEU A 69 7.09 9.16 -17.11
CA LEU A 69 7.58 8.14 -16.17
C LEU A 69 6.86 6.81 -16.38
N PHE A 70 5.55 6.83 -16.63
CA PHE A 70 4.80 5.62 -16.97
C PHE A 70 5.32 4.98 -18.25
N ALA A 71 5.52 5.76 -19.32
CA ALA A 71 6.06 5.26 -20.60
C ALA A 71 7.48 4.70 -20.44
N ALA A 72 8.34 5.39 -19.67
CA ALA A 72 9.68 4.91 -19.38
C ALA A 72 9.63 3.59 -18.57
N THR A 73 8.76 3.50 -17.56
CA THR A 73 8.59 2.28 -16.75
C THR A 73 8.01 1.15 -17.58
N PHE A 74 7.07 1.44 -18.47
CA PHE A 74 6.53 0.45 -19.41
C PHE A 74 7.65 -0.15 -20.27
N PHE A 75 8.52 0.70 -20.82
CA PHE A 75 9.66 0.24 -21.62
C PHE A 75 10.66 -0.59 -20.81
N THR A 76 11.03 -0.13 -19.60
CA THR A 76 12.01 -0.85 -18.76
C THR A 76 11.45 -2.18 -18.24
N THR A 77 10.14 -2.27 -17.93
CA THR A 77 9.48 -3.54 -17.56
C THR A 77 9.30 -4.49 -18.75
N MET A 78 9.07 -3.99 -19.96
CA MET A 78 9.12 -4.84 -21.17
C MET A 78 10.50 -5.45 -21.36
N LEU A 79 11.54 -4.64 -21.16
CA LEU A 79 12.92 -5.11 -21.29
C LEU A 79 13.26 -6.18 -20.24
N ALA A 80 12.80 -5.98 -18.99
CA ALA A 80 12.92 -6.96 -17.93
C ALA A 80 12.17 -8.26 -18.26
N GLY A 81 10.93 -8.17 -18.76
CA GLY A 81 10.14 -9.33 -19.19
C GLY A 81 10.80 -10.08 -20.35
N ALA A 82 11.38 -9.37 -21.31
CA ALA A 82 12.15 -9.99 -22.40
C ALA A 82 13.38 -10.73 -21.86
N TYR A 83 14.07 -10.13 -20.88
CA TYR A 83 15.19 -10.77 -20.22
C TYR A 83 14.76 -12.03 -19.46
N LEU A 84 13.70 -11.97 -18.68
CA LEU A 84 13.19 -13.13 -17.91
C LEU A 84 12.71 -14.28 -18.81
N SER A 85 12.18 -13.98 -20.01
CA SER A 85 11.66 -15.00 -20.93
C SER A 85 12.74 -15.67 -21.78
N HIS A 86 13.96 -15.13 -21.85
CA HIS A 86 15.06 -15.64 -22.69
C HIS A 86 16.29 -15.99 -21.89
N PHE A 87 16.07 -16.64 -20.77
CA PHE A 87 17.05 -16.81 -19.69
C PHE A 87 18.10 -17.92 -19.96
N ASP A 88 18.55 -18.09 -21.18
CA ASP A 88 19.57 -19.11 -21.53
C ASP A 88 21.01 -18.61 -21.39
N SER A 89 21.24 -17.41 -20.83
CA SER A 89 22.55 -16.82 -20.97
C SER A 89 22.85 -15.72 -19.97
N ASP A 90 24.10 -15.59 -19.66
CA ASP A 90 24.74 -14.46 -19.02
C ASP A 90 24.14 -13.12 -19.46
N PHE A 91 23.95 -12.19 -18.52
CA PHE A 91 23.42 -10.83 -18.74
C PHE A 91 24.04 -10.14 -19.96
N PHE A 92 25.36 -10.26 -20.17
CA PHE A 92 26.03 -9.69 -21.34
C PHE A 92 25.62 -10.36 -22.66
N ARG A 93 25.43 -11.67 -22.65
CA ARG A 93 25.01 -12.44 -23.81
C ARG A 93 23.57 -12.07 -24.22
N PHE A 94 22.68 -11.84 -23.24
CA PHE A 94 21.33 -11.33 -23.54
C PHE A 94 21.41 -10.03 -24.34
N TRP A 95 22.22 -9.04 -23.93
CA TRP A 95 22.34 -7.76 -24.66
C TRP A 95 22.93 -7.90 -26.04
N ILE A 96 23.85 -8.83 -26.23
CA ILE A 96 24.41 -9.13 -27.57
C ILE A 96 23.33 -9.73 -28.44
N MET A 97 22.58 -10.71 -27.97
CA MET A 97 21.52 -11.39 -28.72
C MET A 97 20.33 -10.46 -28.99
N PHE A 98 19.96 -9.63 -28.02
CA PHE A 98 18.86 -8.66 -28.15
C PHE A 98 19.05 -7.69 -29.33
N ARG A 99 20.29 -7.38 -29.71
CA ARG A 99 20.57 -6.58 -30.92
C ARG A 99 20.15 -7.27 -32.22
N TYR A 100 20.15 -8.58 -32.23
CA TYR A 100 19.75 -9.40 -33.39
C TYR A 100 18.29 -9.84 -33.32
N HIS A 101 17.68 -9.81 -32.12
CA HIS A 101 16.34 -10.26 -31.85
C HIS A 101 15.50 -9.17 -31.14
N PRO A 102 15.25 -8.02 -31.80
CA PRO A 102 14.48 -6.92 -31.19
C PRO A 102 13.02 -7.32 -30.90
N GLU A 103 12.50 -8.36 -31.57
CA GLU A 103 11.18 -8.96 -31.33
C GLU A 103 10.99 -9.49 -29.90
N TRP A 104 12.08 -9.82 -29.19
CA TRP A 104 12.02 -10.23 -27.79
C TRP A 104 11.39 -9.17 -26.89
N LEU A 105 11.53 -7.90 -27.26
CA LEU A 105 10.88 -6.82 -26.53
C LEU A 105 9.36 -6.98 -26.50
N ILE A 106 8.75 -7.43 -27.60
CA ILE A 106 7.30 -7.65 -27.69
C ILE A 106 6.89 -8.81 -26.75
N GLN A 107 7.71 -9.84 -26.61
CA GLN A 107 7.45 -10.96 -25.71
C GLN A 107 7.45 -10.50 -24.25
N GLY A 108 8.24 -9.47 -23.90
CA GLY A 108 8.24 -8.85 -22.60
C GLY A 108 6.90 -8.20 -22.20
N LEU A 109 5.97 -7.99 -23.15
CA LEU A 109 4.62 -7.50 -22.84
C LEU A 109 3.83 -8.45 -21.92
N ALA A 110 4.06 -9.75 -22.06
CA ALA A 110 3.36 -10.75 -21.25
C ALA A 110 3.69 -10.63 -19.76
N PHE A 111 4.84 -10.08 -19.41
CA PHE A 111 5.25 -9.73 -18.05
C PHE A 111 4.87 -8.28 -17.69
N SER A 112 5.20 -7.32 -18.57
CA SER A 112 5.09 -5.89 -18.30
C SER A 112 3.65 -5.43 -18.08
N VAL A 113 2.72 -5.85 -18.92
CA VAL A 113 1.31 -5.41 -18.87
C VAL A 113 0.65 -5.83 -17.56
N PRO A 114 0.69 -7.11 -17.12
CA PRO A 114 0.09 -7.51 -15.85
C PRO A 114 0.81 -6.88 -14.65
N LEU A 115 2.14 -6.77 -14.66
CA LEU A 115 2.87 -6.10 -13.58
C LEU A 115 2.44 -4.64 -13.41
N LEU A 116 2.38 -3.88 -14.50
CA LEU A 116 1.94 -2.49 -14.46
C LEU A 116 0.45 -2.35 -14.11
N ALA A 117 -0.39 -3.31 -14.49
CA ALA A 117 -1.79 -3.34 -14.06
C ALA A 117 -1.91 -3.53 -12.55
N ILE A 118 -1.09 -4.41 -11.95
CA ILE A 118 -1.02 -4.62 -10.49
C ILE A 118 -0.60 -3.33 -9.79
N LEU A 119 0.50 -2.71 -10.23
CA LEU A 119 1.01 -1.47 -9.66
C LEU A 119 0.02 -0.31 -9.82
N LEU A 120 -0.59 -0.18 -11.00
CA LEU A 120 -1.59 0.85 -11.25
C LEU A 120 -2.83 0.67 -10.36
N ALA A 121 -3.34 -0.56 -10.23
CA ALA A 121 -4.47 -0.85 -9.36
C ALA A 121 -4.15 -0.51 -7.90
N HIS A 122 -2.93 -0.84 -7.43
CA HIS A 122 -2.44 -0.52 -6.11
C HIS A 122 -2.49 1.00 -5.85
N GLU A 123 -1.81 1.80 -6.68
CA GLU A 123 -1.77 3.25 -6.50
C GLU A 123 -3.14 3.91 -6.68
N MET A 124 -3.95 3.41 -7.61
CA MET A 124 -5.31 3.91 -7.80
C MET A 124 -6.23 3.58 -6.63
N GLY A 125 -6.01 2.47 -5.93
CA GLY A 125 -6.69 2.16 -4.68
C GLY A 125 -6.47 3.27 -3.64
N HIS A 126 -5.21 3.62 -3.38
CA HIS A 126 -4.86 4.73 -2.50
C HIS A 126 -5.44 6.06 -2.98
N TYR A 127 -5.28 6.38 -4.26
CA TYR A 127 -5.74 7.63 -4.85
C TYR A 127 -7.25 7.82 -4.70
N LEU A 128 -8.05 6.81 -5.05
CA LEU A 128 -9.51 6.90 -5.02
C LEU A 128 -10.03 7.00 -3.58
N VAL A 129 -9.47 6.23 -2.65
CA VAL A 129 -9.87 6.27 -1.24
C VAL A 129 -9.39 7.56 -0.55
N SER A 130 -8.19 8.06 -0.90
CA SER A 130 -7.76 9.39 -0.45
C SER A 130 -8.75 10.47 -0.87
N LYS A 131 -9.16 10.46 -2.13
CA LYS A 131 -10.15 11.40 -2.67
C LYS A 131 -11.52 11.26 -1.96
N TYR A 132 -11.95 10.03 -1.65
CA TYR A 132 -13.18 9.78 -0.90
C TYR A 132 -13.15 10.41 0.49
N HIS A 133 -11.99 10.36 1.19
CA HIS A 133 -11.80 11.00 2.50
C HIS A 133 -11.43 12.50 2.43
N GLY A 134 -11.48 13.13 1.24
CA GLY A 134 -11.12 14.54 1.07
C GLY A 134 -9.61 14.81 1.21
N VAL A 135 -8.78 13.77 1.20
CA VAL A 135 -7.32 13.89 1.25
C VAL A 135 -6.79 14.12 -0.16
N HIS A 136 -6.15 15.25 -0.39
CA HIS A 136 -5.55 15.55 -1.67
C HIS A 136 -4.28 14.73 -1.89
N SER A 137 -4.24 13.98 -2.98
CA SER A 137 -3.10 13.16 -3.40
C SER A 137 -2.71 13.46 -4.86
N SER A 138 -1.47 13.16 -5.21
CA SER A 138 -1.00 13.23 -6.60
C SER A 138 -1.51 12.04 -7.41
N LEU A 139 -1.45 12.15 -8.73
CA LEU A 139 -1.48 10.96 -9.60
C LEU A 139 -0.25 10.07 -9.34
N PRO A 140 -0.32 8.76 -9.67
CA PRO A 140 0.81 7.86 -9.52
C PRO A 140 2.05 8.29 -10.31
N TYR A 141 3.21 8.21 -9.67
CA TYR A 141 4.52 8.32 -10.29
C TYR A 141 5.13 6.93 -10.37
N PHE A 142 5.25 6.42 -11.57
CA PHE A 142 5.95 5.15 -11.83
C PHE A 142 7.46 5.42 -11.88
N ILE A 143 8.24 4.56 -11.23
CA ILE A 143 9.70 4.75 -11.10
C ILE A 143 10.39 3.70 -11.97
N PRO A 144 10.85 4.08 -13.18
CA PRO A 144 11.63 3.16 -14.01
C PRO A 144 12.95 2.85 -13.31
N GLY A 145 13.45 1.64 -13.48
CA GLY A 145 14.70 1.27 -12.82
C GLY A 145 15.43 0.13 -13.52
N PRO A 146 16.78 0.14 -13.46
CA PRO A 146 17.60 -0.97 -13.92
C PRO A 146 17.59 -2.10 -12.87
N SER A 147 16.41 -2.57 -12.51
CA SER A 147 16.20 -3.69 -11.60
C SER A 147 15.81 -4.94 -12.40
N LEU A 148 15.88 -6.10 -11.75
CA LEU A 148 15.45 -7.37 -12.33
C LEU A 148 14.04 -7.33 -12.93
N VAL A 149 13.15 -6.52 -12.33
CA VAL A 149 11.76 -6.37 -12.75
C VAL A 149 11.49 -5.11 -13.60
N GLY A 150 12.52 -4.30 -13.84
CA GLY A 150 12.43 -3.09 -14.68
C GLY A 150 11.80 -1.87 -14.00
N THR A 151 11.46 -1.95 -12.72
CA THR A 151 10.86 -0.84 -11.98
C THR A 151 11.23 -0.89 -10.50
N PHE A 152 11.19 0.25 -9.83
CA PHE A 152 11.22 0.36 -8.37
C PHE A 152 9.82 0.57 -7.78
N GLY A 153 8.77 0.31 -8.56
CA GLY A 153 7.38 0.46 -8.16
C GLY A 153 6.75 1.77 -8.62
N ALA A 154 5.67 2.13 -7.97
CA ALA A 154 4.97 3.38 -8.17
C ALA A 154 4.66 4.01 -6.80
N VAL A 155 4.45 5.33 -6.76
CA VAL A 155 4.15 6.05 -5.52
C VAL A 155 3.15 7.18 -5.79
N ILE A 156 2.26 7.44 -4.82
CA ILE A 156 1.47 8.67 -4.74
C ILE A 156 1.98 9.54 -3.59
N PHE A 157 1.84 10.86 -3.72
CA PHE A 157 2.17 11.80 -2.66
C PHE A 157 0.91 12.39 -2.06
N MET A 158 0.71 12.19 -0.76
CA MET A 158 -0.37 12.85 -0.02
C MET A 158 0.00 14.32 0.22
N LYS A 159 -0.81 15.24 -0.30
CA LYS A 159 -0.59 16.68 -0.23
C LYS A 159 -1.29 17.36 0.94
N SER A 160 -2.22 16.67 1.60
CA SER A 160 -2.91 17.14 2.79
C SER A 160 -2.77 16.12 3.93
N ARG A 161 -3.04 16.57 5.16
CA ARG A 161 -3.02 15.69 6.33
C ARG A 161 -4.20 14.73 6.29
N ILE A 162 -4.01 13.58 6.89
CA ILE A 162 -5.05 12.57 7.04
C ILE A 162 -5.88 12.95 8.28
N PRO A 163 -7.23 13.03 8.17
CA PRO A 163 -8.06 13.58 9.22
C PRO A 163 -8.08 12.71 10.49
N ASP A 164 -8.19 11.41 10.35
CA ASP A 164 -8.36 10.50 11.47
C ASP A 164 -7.78 9.10 11.21
N ARG A 165 -7.83 8.23 12.24
CA ARG A 165 -7.32 6.85 12.14
C ARG A 165 -8.15 5.97 11.19
N ARG A 166 -9.42 6.27 10.95
CA ARG A 166 -10.27 5.48 10.03
C ARG A 166 -9.90 5.80 8.59
N ALA A 167 -9.74 7.08 8.26
CA ALA A 167 -9.25 7.50 6.95
C ALA A 167 -7.84 6.96 6.68
N LEU A 168 -6.95 7.01 7.70
CA LEU A 168 -5.60 6.44 7.63
C LEU A 168 -5.64 4.95 7.30
N PHE A 169 -6.51 4.19 7.99
CA PHE A 169 -6.69 2.76 7.73
C PHE A 169 -7.21 2.50 6.33
N ASP A 170 -8.30 3.18 5.94
CA ASP A 170 -8.96 2.96 4.65
C ASP A 170 -8.00 3.26 3.49
N ILE A 171 -7.25 4.36 3.57
CA ILE A 171 -6.25 4.73 2.56
C ILE A 171 -5.12 3.70 2.53
N GLY A 172 -4.54 3.34 3.69
CA GLY A 172 -3.44 2.39 3.76
C GLY A 172 -3.81 0.97 3.31
N ALA A 173 -5.07 0.57 3.49
CA ALA A 173 -5.55 -0.75 3.09
C ALA A 173 -5.93 -0.85 1.60
N ALA A 174 -6.39 0.26 1.00
CA ALA A 174 -6.99 0.25 -0.33
C ALA A 174 -6.02 -0.17 -1.44
N GLY A 175 -4.78 0.33 -1.39
CA GLY A 175 -3.74 0.00 -2.37
C GLY A 175 -3.41 -1.49 -2.39
N PRO A 176 -2.93 -2.04 -1.26
CA PRO A 176 -2.60 -3.46 -1.16
C PRO A 176 -3.74 -4.39 -1.55
N LEU A 177 -4.99 -4.07 -1.16
CA LEU A 177 -6.14 -4.88 -1.52
C LEU A 177 -6.44 -4.82 -3.02
N ALA A 178 -6.39 -3.63 -3.64
CA ALA A 178 -6.64 -3.49 -5.07
C ALA A 178 -5.53 -4.16 -5.90
N GLY A 179 -4.26 -3.98 -5.54
CA GLY A 179 -3.13 -4.64 -6.18
C GLY A 179 -3.19 -6.16 -6.04
N LEU A 180 -3.53 -6.66 -4.84
CA LEU A 180 -3.69 -8.08 -4.56
C LEU A 180 -4.78 -8.72 -5.44
N MET A 181 -5.91 -8.06 -5.63
CA MET A 181 -6.99 -8.57 -6.49
C MET A 181 -6.52 -8.77 -7.93
N VAL A 182 -5.77 -7.81 -8.49
CA VAL A 182 -5.22 -7.93 -9.84
C VAL A 182 -4.12 -8.99 -9.89
N ALA A 183 -3.26 -9.08 -8.85
CA ALA A 183 -2.22 -10.11 -8.75
C ALA A 183 -2.81 -11.53 -8.69
N LEU A 184 -3.91 -11.73 -7.95
CA LEU A 184 -4.63 -13.01 -7.91
C LEU A 184 -5.22 -13.37 -9.27
N PHE A 185 -5.84 -12.41 -9.97
CA PHE A 185 -6.33 -12.63 -11.33
C PHE A 185 -5.19 -13.01 -12.27
N THR A 186 -4.06 -12.31 -12.20
CA THR A 186 -2.85 -12.59 -12.99
C THR A 186 -2.29 -13.98 -12.67
N LEU A 187 -2.29 -14.38 -11.39
CA LEU A 187 -1.87 -15.72 -10.96
C LEU A 187 -2.70 -16.81 -11.64
N PHE A 188 -4.04 -16.73 -11.57
CA PHE A 188 -4.91 -17.75 -12.18
C PHE A 188 -4.80 -17.77 -13.71
N ALA A 189 -4.66 -16.59 -14.35
CA ALA A 189 -4.41 -16.51 -15.80
C ALA A 189 -3.06 -17.13 -16.14
N GLY A 190 -2.02 -16.87 -15.34
CA GLY A 190 -0.70 -17.47 -15.49
C GLY A 190 -0.72 -19.00 -15.37
N MET A 191 -1.42 -19.53 -14.37
CA MET A 191 -1.60 -20.97 -14.21
C MET A 191 -2.33 -21.63 -15.40
N ALA A 192 -3.33 -20.94 -15.96
CA ALA A 192 -4.09 -21.46 -17.10
C ALA A 192 -3.26 -21.49 -18.40
N THR A 193 -2.23 -20.65 -18.51
CA THR A 193 -1.37 -20.52 -19.70
C THR A 193 0.04 -21.04 -19.48
N ALA A 194 0.34 -21.60 -18.30
CA ALA A 194 1.67 -22.06 -17.97
C ALA A 194 2.08 -23.29 -18.78
N HIS A 195 3.34 -23.29 -19.15
CA HIS A 195 4.01 -24.44 -19.73
C HIS A 195 4.84 -25.14 -18.65
N THR A 196 4.81 -26.47 -18.67
CA THR A 196 5.61 -27.28 -17.74
C THR A 196 6.82 -27.82 -18.48
N GLN A 197 8.01 -27.55 -17.95
CA GLN A 197 9.25 -28.17 -18.44
C GLN A 197 9.85 -29.02 -17.32
N THR A 198 10.39 -30.17 -17.67
CA THR A 198 11.12 -31.03 -16.75
C THR A 198 12.59 -30.72 -16.86
N PHE A 199 13.21 -30.26 -15.77
CA PHE A 199 14.65 -30.04 -15.66
C PHE A 199 15.21 -30.95 -14.57
N SER A 200 16.40 -31.50 -14.80
CA SER A 200 17.22 -32.02 -13.71
C SER A 200 17.91 -30.83 -12.99
N GLU A 201 18.09 -30.89 -11.68
CA GLU A 201 18.83 -29.85 -10.94
C GLU A 201 20.22 -29.54 -11.54
N ALA A 202 20.84 -30.52 -12.22
CA ALA A 202 22.11 -30.38 -12.89
C ALA A 202 22.03 -29.56 -14.21
N ASP A 203 20.84 -29.36 -14.76
CA ASP A 203 20.61 -28.73 -16.06
C ASP A 203 20.09 -27.31 -15.96
N TYR A 204 20.01 -26.72 -14.76
CA TYR A 204 19.60 -25.33 -14.61
C TYR A 204 20.58 -24.39 -15.32
N PRO A 205 20.09 -23.55 -16.26
CA PRO A 205 20.94 -22.59 -16.95
C PRO A 205 21.62 -21.66 -15.94
N GLN A 206 22.91 -21.40 -16.16
CA GLN A 206 23.66 -20.44 -15.34
C GLN A 206 23.03 -19.04 -15.46
N GLY A 207 22.83 -18.39 -14.32
CA GLY A 207 22.23 -17.08 -14.27
C GLY A 207 20.71 -17.09 -14.25
N MET A 208 20.05 -18.23 -14.27
CA MET A 208 18.60 -18.34 -14.24
C MET A 208 18.02 -17.72 -12.95
N VAL A 209 17.01 -16.87 -13.12
CA VAL A 209 16.25 -16.27 -12.01
C VAL A 209 15.04 -17.13 -11.71
N ALA A 210 14.90 -17.60 -10.50
CA ALA A 210 13.71 -18.30 -10.05
C ALA A 210 12.99 -17.51 -8.97
N PHE A 211 11.69 -17.31 -9.15
CA PHE A 211 10.80 -16.77 -8.13
C PHE A 211 10.33 -17.92 -7.23
N HIS A 212 10.62 -17.79 -5.94
CA HIS A 212 10.16 -18.80 -4.97
C HIS A 212 8.72 -18.55 -4.54
N PRO A 213 7.91 -19.62 -4.41
CA PRO A 213 6.53 -19.49 -3.99
C PRO A 213 6.44 -18.98 -2.53
N ASN A 214 5.61 -17.98 -2.30
CA ASN A 214 5.12 -17.65 -0.98
C ASN A 214 4.09 -18.68 -0.51
N LEU A 215 3.64 -18.61 0.75
CA LEU A 215 2.69 -19.58 1.31
C LEU A 215 1.37 -19.64 0.54
N LEU A 216 0.88 -18.50 0.04
CA LEU A 216 -0.35 -18.45 -0.76
C LEU A 216 -0.17 -19.21 -2.08
N LEU A 217 0.89 -18.89 -2.83
CA LEU A 217 1.19 -19.54 -4.10
C LEU A 217 1.44 -21.03 -3.88
N TYR A 218 2.20 -21.42 -2.84
CA TYR A 218 2.42 -22.82 -2.49
C TYR A 218 1.09 -23.56 -2.23
N ALA A 219 0.18 -22.96 -1.46
CA ALA A 219 -1.13 -23.56 -1.19
C ALA A 219 -1.96 -23.71 -2.47
N VAL A 220 -1.98 -22.68 -3.33
CA VAL A 220 -2.69 -22.71 -4.62
C VAL A 220 -2.09 -23.78 -5.54
N MET A 221 -0.77 -23.85 -5.67
CA MET A 221 -0.08 -24.88 -6.47
C MET A 221 -0.35 -26.28 -5.95
N LYS A 222 -0.38 -26.45 -4.62
CA LYS A 222 -0.71 -27.74 -3.99
C LYS A 222 -2.12 -28.19 -4.33
N VAL A 223 -3.11 -27.28 -4.28
CA VAL A 223 -4.49 -27.58 -4.71
C VAL A 223 -4.53 -27.91 -6.21
N TRP A 224 -3.79 -27.16 -7.02
CA TRP A 224 -3.74 -27.41 -8.46
C TRP A 224 -3.10 -28.76 -8.81
N SER A 225 -2.09 -29.20 -8.06
CA SER A 225 -1.45 -30.52 -8.26
C SER A 225 -2.39 -31.71 -8.02
N PHE A 226 -3.47 -31.55 -7.25
CA PHE A 226 -4.49 -32.61 -7.09
C PHE A 226 -5.31 -32.83 -8.37
N THR A 227 -5.45 -31.79 -9.20
CA THR A 227 -6.20 -31.84 -10.47
C THR A 227 -5.28 -32.06 -11.67
N ASN A 228 -3.97 -31.87 -11.50
CA ASN A 228 -2.99 -31.86 -12.59
C ASN A 228 -1.73 -32.67 -12.17
N SER A 229 -1.68 -33.95 -12.55
CA SER A 229 -0.61 -34.88 -12.14
C SER A 229 0.79 -34.46 -12.63
N MET A 230 0.89 -33.68 -13.71
CA MET A 230 2.18 -33.17 -14.21
C MET A 230 2.83 -32.15 -13.27
N VAL A 231 2.04 -31.40 -12.51
CA VAL A 231 2.54 -30.39 -11.54
C VAL A 231 2.98 -31.03 -10.21
N ALA A 232 2.63 -32.29 -9.99
CA ALA A 232 2.93 -33.00 -8.75
C ALA A 232 4.40 -33.49 -8.65
N SER A 233 5.16 -33.44 -9.74
CA SER A 233 6.56 -33.86 -9.76
C SER A 233 7.49 -32.73 -9.28
N PRO A 234 8.45 -33.02 -8.38
CA PRO A 234 9.41 -31.99 -7.91
C PRO A 234 10.36 -31.47 -9.01
N ASP A 235 10.50 -32.23 -10.12
CA ASP A 235 11.39 -31.91 -11.23
C ASP A 235 10.69 -31.06 -12.31
N VAL A 236 9.44 -30.62 -12.06
CA VAL A 236 8.67 -29.81 -13.02
C VAL A 236 8.78 -28.33 -12.68
N MET A 237 9.37 -27.60 -13.57
CA MET A 237 9.35 -26.14 -13.56
C MET A 237 8.13 -25.63 -14.31
N ILE A 238 7.49 -24.63 -13.76
CA ILE A 238 6.32 -23.97 -14.34
C ILE A 238 6.75 -22.62 -14.87
N GLU A 239 6.77 -22.47 -16.19
CA GLU A 239 7.16 -21.21 -16.83
C GLU A 239 5.93 -20.46 -17.32
N SER A 240 5.80 -19.22 -16.87
CA SER A 240 4.80 -18.28 -17.38
C SER A 240 5.17 -16.84 -16.98
N PRO A 241 5.33 -15.93 -17.93
CA PRO A 241 5.57 -14.52 -17.64
C PRO A 241 4.47 -13.87 -16.79
N LEU A 242 3.23 -14.42 -16.85
CA LEU A 242 2.14 -13.98 -15.98
C LEU A 242 2.35 -14.42 -14.53
N LEU A 243 2.85 -15.66 -14.32
CA LEU A 243 3.18 -16.13 -12.98
C LEU A 243 4.31 -15.30 -12.37
N ASP A 244 5.33 -14.98 -13.16
CA ASP A 244 6.42 -14.11 -12.71
C ASP A 244 5.91 -12.73 -12.33
N ALA A 245 5.04 -12.13 -13.15
CA ALA A 245 4.40 -10.86 -12.84
C ALA A 245 3.53 -10.93 -11.57
N ALA A 246 2.81 -12.03 -11.35
CA ALA A 246 2.04 -12.24 -10.13
C ALA A 246 2.94 -12.39 -8.90
N CYS A 247 4.03 -13.16 -8.99
CA CYS A 247 5.03 -13.30 -7.92
C CYS A 247 5.64 -11.95 -7.54
N VAL A 248 6.01 -11.15 -8.52
CA VAL A 248 6.51 -9.78 -8.31
C VAL A 248 5.41 -8.91 -7.68
N GLY A 249 4.18 -9.02 -8.14
CA GLY A 249 3.03 -8.31 -7.57
C GLY A 249 2.79 -8.65 -6.10
N PHE A 250 2.87 -9.93 -5.73
CA PHE A 250 2.79 -10.36 -4.33
C PHE A 250 3.96 -9.84 -3.51
N LEU A 251 5.18 -9.88 -4.06
CA LEU A 251 6.35 -9.34 -3.38
C LEU A 251 6.20 -7.84 -3.11
N VAL A 252 5.81 -7.04 -4.11
CA VAL A 252 5.58 -5.60 -3.95
C VAL A 252 4.49 -5.33 -2.92
N THR A 253 3.40 -6.08 -2.97
CA THR A 253 2.32 -5.96 -1.97
C THR A 253 2.80 -6.34 -0.57
N ALA A 254 3.61 -7.39 -0.42
CA ALA A 254 4.20 -7.78 0.86
C ALA A 254 5.14 -6.71 1.40
N LEU A 255 6.00 -6.12 0.55
CA LEU A 255 6.89 -5.03 0.94
C LEU A 255 6.12 -3.80 1.42
N ASN A 256 5.03 -3.44 0.74
CA ASN A 256 4.17 -2.33 1.14
C ASN A 256 3.39 -2.63 2.43
N LEU A 257 3.04 -3.90 2.68
CA LEU A 257 2.37 -4.33 3.92
C LEU A 257 3.30 -4.48 5.12
N LEU A 258 4.61 -4.29 4.97
CA LEU A 258 5.51 -4.24 6.13
C LEU A 258 5.06 -3.13 7.11
N PRO A 259 4.86 -3.45 8.39
CA PRO A 259 4.39 -2.47 9.38
C PRO A 259 5.51 -1.53 9.83
N VAL A 260 6.12 -0.81 8.88
CA VAL A 260 7.27 0.07 9.08
C VAL A 260 7.01 1.46 8.52
N GLY A 261 7.18 2.47 9.34
CA GLY A 261 7.18 3.88 8.94
C GLY A 261 5.91 4.31 8.21
N GLN A 262 6.08 4.84 7.01
CA GLN A 262 5.01 5.34 6.16
C GLN A 262 4.63 4.37 5.01
N LEU A 263 5.09 3.11 5.08
CA LEU A 263 4.56 2.06 4.20
C LEU A 263 3.08 1.79 4.53
N ASP A 264 2.36 1.17 3.62
CA ASP A 264 0.92 0.90 3.79
C ASP A 264 0.63 0.07 5.04
N GLY A 265 1.45 -0.97 5.30
CA GLY A 265 1.41 -1.73 6.55
C GLY A 265 1.67 -0.87 7.79
N GLY A 266 2.50 0.18 7.68
CA GLY A 266 2.71 1.16 8.73
C GLY A 266 1.44 1.99 9.00
N HIS A 267 0.73 2.43 7.95
CA HIS A 267 -0.56 3.11 8.05
C HIS A 267 -1.60 2.21 8.73
N VAL A 268 -1.75 0.97 8.26
CA VAL A 268 -2.67 -0.03 8.82
C VAL A 268 -2.33 -0.32 10.28
N ALA A 269 -1.06 -0.57 10.60
CA ALA A 269 -0.59 -0.87 11.95
C ALA A 269 -0.83 0.31 12.91
N TYR A 270 -0.49 1.54 12.49
CA TYR A 270 -0.76 2.73 13.31
C TYR A 270 -2.25 2.96 13.50
N ALA A 271 -3.05 2.82 12.47
CA ALA A 271 -4.50 2.93 12.57
C ALA A 271 -5.10 1.90 13.54
N ALA A 272 -4.59 0.66 13.56
CA ALA A 272 -5.07 -0.39 14.44
C ALA A 272 -4.55 -0.26 15.89
N LEU A 273 -3.26 0.01 16.09
CA LEU A 273 -2.56 -0.08 17.38
C LEU A 273 -2.21 1.29 17.99
N GLY A 274 -2.38 2.38 17.23
CA GLY A 274 -1.96 3.72 17.66
C GLY A 274 -0.45 3.78 17.90
N ARG A 275 -0.04 4.44 18.97
CA ARG A 275 1.39 4.58 19.36
C ARG A 275 2.10 3.24 19.59
N ARG A 276 1.37 2.16 19.88
CA ARG A 276 1.94 0.82 20.08
C ARG A 276 2.46 0.21 18.77
N ALA A 277 2.06 0.72 17.59
CA ALA A 277 2.58 0.30 16.29
C ALA A 277 4.11 0.40 16.20
N SER A 278 4.74 1.31 16.95
CA SER A 278 6.20 1.42 16.98
C SER A 278 6.91 0.14 17.48
N TRP A 279 6.29 -0.63 18.37
CA TRP A 279 6.83 -1.93 18.81
C TRP A 279 6.83 -2.93 17.66
N LEU A 280 5.73 -2.94 16.88
CA LEU A 280 5.63 -3.80 15.71
C LEU A 280 6.65 -3.43 14.65
N THR A 281 6.90 -2.14 14.43
CA THR A 281 7.96 -1.65 13.52
C THR A 281 9.34 -2.21 13.91
N TRP A 282 9.74 -2.08 15.18
CA TRP A 282 11.04 -2.58 15.62
C TRP A 282 11.14 -4.10 15.57
N PHE A 283 10.06 -4.81 15.91
CA PHE A 283 9.97 -6.26 15.74
C PHE A 283 10.16 -6.65 14.27
N THR A 284 9.51 -5.95 13.34
CA THR A 284 9.62 -6.21 11.89
C THR A 284 11.05 -5.97 11.41
N ILE A 285 11.70 -4.87 11.83
CA ILE A 285 13.09 -4.59 11.46
C ILE A 285 14.01 -5.71 11.98
N ALA A 286 13.84 -6.15 13.23
CA ALA A 286 14.62 -7.25 13.78
C ALA A 286 14.38 -8.57 13.02
N ALA A 287 13.12 -8.85 12.64
CA ALA A 287 12.77 -10.02 11.83
C ALA A 287 13.42 -9.96 10.42
N LEU A 288 13.39 -8.80 9.75
CA LEU A 288 14.03 -8.62 8.44
C LEU A 288 15.56 -8.78 8.54
N LEU A 289 16.20 -8.28 9.59
CA LEU A 289 17.61 -8.51 9.83
C LEU A 289 17.93 -9.99 10.11
N GLY A 290 17.02 -10.70 10.80
CA GLY A 290 17.10 -12.15 10.95
C GLY A 290 16.94 -12.89 9.61
N MET A 291 16.00 -12.46 8.77
CA MET A 291 15.80 -13.02 7.44
C MET A 291 16.97 -12.70 6.47
N ALA A 292 17.79 -11.68 6.75
CA ALA A 292 18.97 -11.37 5.97
C ALA A 292 20.01 -12.49 5.96
N PHE A 293 20.00 -13.38 6.96
CA PHE A 293 20.81 -14.60 6.96
C PHE A 293 20.34 -15.63 5.92
N LEU A 294 19.06 -15.60 5.55
CA LEU A 294 18.50 -16.47 4.50
C LEU A 294 18.63 -15.81 3.12
N TRP A 295 18.39 -14.51 3.05
CA TRP A 295 18.45 -13.73 1.82
C TRP A 295 18.98 -12.31 2.10
N PRO A 296 20.23 -11.99 1.70
CA PRO A 296 20.91 -10.73 2.07
C PRO A 296 20.14 -9.46 1.68
N ALA A 297 19.29 -9.53 0.64
CA ALA A 297 18.51 -8.39 0.19
C ALA A 297 17.54 -7.84 1.27
N TRP A 298 17.11 -8.64 2.25
CA TRP A 298 16.34 -8.15 3.38
C TRP A 298 17.14 -7.16 4.23
N GLY A 299 18.44 -7.42 4.45
CA GLY A 299 19.32 -6.48 5.15
C GLY A 299 19.55 -5.21 4.35
N ILE A 300 19.75 -5.32 3.03
CA ILE A 300 19.89 -4.17 2.12
C ILE A 300 18.60 -3.32 2.18
N MET A 301 17.43 -3.94 2.20
CA MET A 301 16.16 -3.23 2.30
C MET A 301 16.02 -2.46 3.61
N VAL A 302 16.45 -3.04 4.75
CA VAL A 302 16.44 -2.32 6.04
C VAL A 302 17.36 -1.10 5.97
N VAL A 303 18.57 -1.25 5.42
CA VAL A 303 19.49 -0.12 5.22
C VAL A 303 18.86 0.95 4.33
N PHE A 304 18.25 0.57 3.23
CA PHE A 304 17.58 1.49 2.31
C PHE A 304 16.42 2.25 2.98
N LEU A 305 15.56 1.56 3.76
CA LEU A 305 14.49 2.19 4.53
C LEU A 305 15.04 3.24 5.51
N VAL A 306 16.11 2.89 6.23
CA VAL A 306 16.74 3.82 7.19
C VAL A 306 17.39 5.01 6.48
N LEU A 307 18.04 4.80 5.34
CA LEU A 307 18.68 5.89 4.56
C LEU A 307 17.62 6.86 3.99
N LEU A 308 16.50 6.34 3.48
CA LEU A 308 15.45 7.16 2.89
C LEU A 308 14.66 7.96 3.93
N THR A 309 14.34 7.35 5.06
CA THR A 309 13.41 7.94 6.03
C THR A 309 14.10 8.47 7.29
N GLY A 310 15.35 8.06 7.52
CA GLY A 310 16.06 8.23 8.79
C GLY A 310 15.37 7.44 9.92
N PHE A 311 16.03 7.34 11.07
CA PHE A 311 15.46 6.62 12.23
C PHE A 311 14.14 7.22 12.76
N LYS A 312 13.92 8.53 12.55
CA LYS A 312 12.66 9.18 12.93
C LYS A 312 11.51 8.82 12.02
N GLY A 313 11.79 8.60 10.74
CA GLY A 313 10.81 8.22 9.71
C GLY A 313 10.35 6.76 9.81
N LEU A 314 11.05 5.92 10.58
CA LEU A 314 10.60 4.57 10.90
C LEU A 314 9.35 4.57 11.80
N ARG A 315 9.03 5.70 12.46
CA ARG A 315 7.79 5.86 13.23
C ARG A 315 6.74 6.57 12.37
N HIS A 316 5.53 6.05 12.42
CA HIS A 316 4.42 6.66 11.71
C HIS A 316 4.02 8.00 12.34
N PRO A 317 3.85 9.10 11.57
CA PRO A 317 3.31 10.36 12.08
C PRO A 317 1.82 10.19 12.43
N PRO A 318 1.32 10.83 13.51
CA PRO A 318 -0.09 10.74 13.86
C PRO A 318 -0.97 11.49 12.86
N PRO A 319 -2.22 11.01 12.61
CA PRO A 319 -3.25 11.77 11.92
C PRO A 319 -3.71 12.96 12.77
N ASP A 320 -4.58 13.83 12.24
CA ASP A 320 -5.07 15.00 12.98
C ASP A 320 -5.89 14.60 14.22
N ASP A 321 -6.76 13.57 14.10
CA ASP A 321 -7.41 12.92 15.25
C ASP A 321 -6.86 11.49 15.46
N PRO A 322 -5.87 11.33 16.36
CA PRO A 322 -5.27 10.04 16.65
C PRO A 322 -6.07 9.18 17.63
N ASP A 323 -7.09 9.73 18.29
CA ASP A 323 -7.81 9.04 19.36
C ASP A 323 -9.10 8.36 18.87
N LEU A 324 -9.57 8.67 17.65
CA LEU A 324 -10.74 8.04 17.06
C LEU A 324 -10.48 6.54 16.79
N PRO A 325 -11.18 5.61 17.48
CA PRO A 325 -10.93 4.19 17.32
C PRO A 325 -11.43 3.65 15.98
N LEU A 326 -10.83 2.55 15.52
CA LEU A 326 -11.35 1.81 14.38
C LEU A 326 -12.72 1.19 14.71
N THR A 327 -13.57 1.07 13.70
CA THR A 327 -14.81 0.29 13.80
C THR A 327 -14.49 -1.22 13.83
N PRO A 328 -15.37 -2.07 14.39
CA PRO A 328 -15.16 -3.52 14.43
C PRO A 328 -14.83 -4.14 13.08
N GLY A 329 -15.51 -3.70 11.99
CA GLY A 329 -15.23 -4.18 10.63
C GLY A 329 -13.83 -3.84 10.15
N ARG A 330 -13.34 -2.60 10.41
CA ARG A 330 -11.95 -2.21 10.08
C ARG A 330 -10.94 -2.97 10.91
N SER A 331 -11.23 -3.26 12.18
CA SER A 331 -10.35 -4.07 13.02
C SER A 331 -10.25 -5.51 12.52
N LEU A 332 -11.36 -6.09 12.07
CA LEU A 332 -11.36 -7.41 11.44
C LEU A 332 -10.57 -7.40 10.13
N LEU A 333 -10.74 -6.37 9.29
CA LEU A 333 -9.97 -6.22 8.05
C LEU A 333 -8.48 -6.04 8.34
N ALA A 334 -8.09 -5.35 9.41
CA ALA A 334 -6.68 -5.22 9.80
C ALA A 334 -6.06 -6.60 10.14
N ILE A 335 -6.81 -7.47 10.81
CA ILE A 335 -6.39 -8.85 11.08
C ILE A 335 -6.28 -9.64 9.76
N ALA A 336 -7.25 -9.50 8.86
CA ALA A 336 -7.21 -10.16 7.55
C ALA A 336 -5.99 -9.70 6.74
N MET A 337 -5.65 -8.41 6.75
CA MET A 337 -4.46 -7.88 6.08
C MET A 337 -3.15 -8.42 6.68
N LEU A 338 -3.09 -8.62 8.00
CA LEU A 338 -1.95 -9.28 8.64
C LEU A 338 -1.81 -10.74 8.18
N ILE A 339 -2.92 -11.46 8.07
CA ILE A 339 -2.94 -12.84 7.54
C ILE A 339 -2.48 -12.84 6.07
N ILE A 340 -3.02 -11.93 5.25
CA ILE A 340 -2.60 -11.77 3.84
C ILE A 340 -1.10 -11.51 3.77
N PHE A 341 -0.58 -10.58 4.57
CA PHE A 341 0.86 -10.27 4.63
C PHE A 341 1.69 -11.52 4.91
N ILE A 342 1.33 -12.33 5.91
CA ILE A 342 2.03 -13.58 6.25
C ILE A 342 1.96 -14.57 5.08
N LEU A 343 0.83 -14.67 4.40
CA LEU A 343 0.64 -15.60 3.29
C LEU A 343 1.45 -15.23 2.04
N ILE A 344 1.61 -13.92 1.77
CA ILE A 344 2.31 -13.46 0.56
C ILE A 344 3.79 -13.12 0.79
N LEU A 345 4.24 -13.06 2.04
CA LEU A 345 5.66 -12.85 2.35
C LEU A 345 6.46 -14.12 2.05
N ALA A 346 7.42 -14.02 1.14
CA ALA A 346 8.38 -15.09 0.86
C ALA A 346 9.70 -14.79 1.57
N PRO A 347 10.22 -15.68 2.44
CA PRO A 347 11.51 -15.47 3.12
C PRO A 347 12.69 -15.35 2.15
N VAL A 348 12.66 -16.11 1.06
CA VAL A 348 13.60 -16.04 -0.06
C VAL A 348 12.77 -15.86 -1.33
N PRO A 349 12.43 -14.62 -1.74
CA PRO A 349 11.50 -14.42 -2.85
C PRO A 349 12.11 -14.73 -4.21
N VAL A 350 13.42 -14.57 -4.35
CA VAL A 350 14.14 -14.74 -5.63
C VAL A 350 15.49 -15.38 -5.37
N SER A 351 15.87 -16.33 -6.20
CA SER A 351 17.25 -16.83 -6.30
C SER A 351 17.76 -16.74 -7.72
N VAL A 352 19.07 -16.65 -7.85
CA VAL A 352 19.78 -16.72 -9.13
C VAL A 352 20.66 -17.96 -9.09
N TYR A 353 20.43 -18.87 -10.01
CA TYR A 353 21.24 -20.09 -10.15
C TYR A 353 22.49 -19.77 -10.96
N GLY A 354 23.65 -20.11 -10.42
CA GLY A 354 24.93 -19.90 -11.09
C GLY A 354 26.11 -20.09 -10.15
N PRO A 355 27.33 -20.22 -10.67
CA PRO A 355 28.52 -20.47 -9.85
C PRO A 355 28.78 -19.37 -8.85
#